data_4cd8fec0c23f2bdba67653341327e181
#
_entry.id   4cd8fec0c23f2bdba67653341327e181
#
_cell.length_a   1.000
_cell.length_b   1.000
_cell.length_c   1.000
_cell.angle_alpha   90.00
_cell.angle_beta   90.00
_cell.angle_gamma   90.00
#
_symmetry.space_group_name_H-M   'P 1'
#
loop_
_entity.id
_entity.type
_entity.pdbx_description
1 polymer ?
#
loop_
_entity_poly.entity_id
_entity_poly.type
_entity_poly.pdbx_seq_one_letter_code
_entity_poly.pdbx_strand_id
1 'polypeptide(L)'
;MILEVADIRVKEDMQVEFEKAVQVALDTIFPKAQGFVGHTFRKSVESSDRYLLLLTWETLEDHTVGFRGSPLFTEWRGLVGGFFATPPFVEHFTMLSPPPEVSTCANHSQGHPFAVYG
;
A
#
# COMPACT_ATOMS: atom_id res chain seq x y z
N MET A 1 -15.61 -2.96 -2.51
CA MET A 1 -14.15 -2.79 -2.51
C MET A 1 -13.57 -3.12 -1.15
N ILE A 2 -12.34 -3.57 -1.17
CA ILE A 2 -11.60 -3.98 0.03
C ILE A 2 -10.31 -3.19 0.10
N LEU A 3 -9.98 -2.72 1.30
CA LEU A 3 -8.70 -2.09 1.55
C LEU A 3 -7.77 -3.08 2.23
N GLU A 4 -6.63 -3.32 1.63
CA GLU A 4 -5.56 -4.09 2.26
C GLU A 4 -4.60 -3.12 2.91
N VAL A 5 -4.29 -3.34 4.20
CA VAL A 5 -3.30 -2.54 4.92
C VAL A 5 -2.13 -3.44 5.27
N ALA A 6 -0.97 -3.13 4.74
CA ALA A 6 0.26 -3.83 5.07
C ALA A 6 1.11 -2.92 5.95
N ASP A 7 1.33 -3.35 7.19
CA ASP A 7 2.17 -2.64 8.15
C ASP A 7 3.56 -3.27 8.08
N ILE A 8 4.54 -2.49 7.60
CA ILE A 8 5.84 -3.01 7.21
C ILE A 8 6.94 -2.38 8.05
N ARG A 9 7.81 -3.24 8.59
CA ARG A 9 9.05 -2.79 9.23
C ARG A 9 10.22 -3.18 8.36
N VAL A 10 11.11 -2.21 8.10
CA VAL A 10 12.23 -2.38 7.19
C VAL A 10 13.53 -2.46 7.99
N LYS A 11 14.47 -3.25 7.50
CA LYS A 11 15.79 -3.38 8.11
C LYS A 11 16.48 -2.03 8.18
N GLU A 12 17.31 -1.86 9.21
CA GLU A 12 18.04 -0.63 9.43
C GLU A 12 18.88 -0.27 8.22
N ASP A 13 18.87 1.01 7.87
CA ASP A 13 19.65 1.59 6.76
C ASP A 13 19.26 1.07 5.37
N MET A 14 18.10 0.45 5.23
CA MET A 14 17.62 -0.02 3.93
C MET A 14 16.39 0.73 3.44
N GLN A 15 16.06 1.85 4.07
CA GLN A 15 14.83 2.57 3.77
C GLN A 15 14.79 3.08 2.33
N VAL A 16 15.88 3.67 1.86
CA VAL A 16 15.91 4.28 0.52
C VAL A 16 15.70 3.21 -0.56
N GLU A 17 16.41 2.09 -0.43
CA GLU A 17 16.29 0.99 -1.38
C GLU A 17 14.91 0.38 -1.35
N PHE A 18 14.34 0.24 -0.14
CA PHE A 18 12.98 -0.28 0.01
C PHE A 18 11.98 0.63 -0.67
N GLU A 19 12.09 1.94 -0.46
CA GLU A 19 11.15 2.89 -1.05
C GLU A 19 11.20 2.83 -2.58
N LYS A 20 12.40 2.68 -3.14
CA LYS A 20 12.55 2.54 -4.59
C LYS A 20 11.94 1.24 -5.10
N ALA A 21 12.16 0.15 -4.36
CA ALA A 21 11.63 -1.15 -4.76
C ALA A 21 10.10 -1.15 -4.74
N VAL A 22 9.48 -0.54 -3.72
CA VAL A 22 8.03 -0.44 -3.67
C VAL A 22 7.51 0.39 -4.84
N GLN A 23 8.18 1.48 -5.17
CA GLN A 23 7.75 2.31 -6.30
C GLN A 23 7.78 1.52 -7.61
N VAL A 24 8.81 0.71 -7.82
CA VAL A 24 8.87 -0.16 -9.01
C VAL A 24 7.67 -1.10 -9.02
N ALA A 25 7.33 -1.69 -7.87
CA ALA A 25 6.19 -2.60 -7.80
C ALA A 25 4.88 -1.88 -8.07
N LEU A 26 4.72 -0.67 -7.54
CA LEU A 26 3.51 0.12 -7.75
C LEU A 26 3.34 0.51 -9.22
N ASP A 27 4.46 0.66 -9.93
CA ASP A 27 4.43 1.04 -11.34
C ASP A 27 4.31 -0.17 -12.27
N THR A 28 4.83 -1.34 -11.89
CA THR A 28 5.00 -2.44 -12.83
C THR A 28 4.35 -3.77 -12.42
N ILE A 29 4.07 -3.98 -11.14
CA ILE A 29 3.52 -5.26 -10.67
C ILE A 29 2.03 -5.14 -10.39
N PHE A 30 1.66 -4.26 -9.45
CA PHE A 30 0.27 -4.16 -9.01
C PHE A 30 -0.70 -3.77 -10.13
N PRO A 31 -0.33 -2.87 -11.07
CA PRO A 31 -1.28 -2.54 -12.16
C PRO A 31 -1.67 -3.71 -13.04
N LYS A 32 -0.87 -4.78 -13.05
CA LYS A 32 -1.18 -5.97 -13.83
C LYS A 32 -2.08 -6.94 -13.08
N ALA A 33 -2.31 -6.73 -11.79
CA ALA A 33 -3.08 -7.67 -10.98
C ALA A 33 -4.56 -7.44 -11.19
N GLN A 34 -5.30 -8.53 -11.40
CA GLN A 34 -6.73 -8.43 -11.59
C GLN A 34 -7.40 -7.90 -10.34
N GLY A 35 -8.28 -6.93 -10.50
CA GLY A 35 -9.03 -6.35 -9.40
C GLY A 35 -8.28 -5.29 -8.61
N PHE A 36 -7.04 -4.99 -8.98
CA PHE A 36 -6.31 -3.92 -8.32
C PHE A 36 -6.88 -2.57 -8.74
N VAL A 37 -7.16 -1.71 -7.75
CA VAL A 37 -7.80 -0.41 -7.99
C VAL A 37 -6.82 0.74 -7.78
N GLY A 38 -6.06 0.72 -6.71
CA GLY A 38 -5.16 1.83 -6.41
C GLY A 38 -4.37 1.61 -5.14
N HIS A 39 -3.54 2.58 -4.81
CA HIS A 39 -2.63 2.45 -3.69
C HIS A 39 -2.42 3.76 -2.95
N THR A 40 -1.95 3.64 -1.72
CA THR A 40 -1.41 4.74 -0.93
C THR A 40 -0.20 4.19 -0.18
N PHE A 41 0.95 4.84 -0.30
CA PHE A 41 2.17 4.39 0.35
C PHE A 41 2.63 5.50 1.28
N ARG A 42 2.76 5.18 2.57
CA ARG A 42 3.07 6.18 3.60
C ARG A 42 4.21 5.71 4.48
N LYS A 43 5.03 6.66 4.90
CA LYS A 43 6.13 6.41 5.83
C LYS A 43 5.75 7.01 7.18
N SER A 44 6.02 6.29 8.26
CA SER A 44 5.75 6.79 9.60
C SER A 44 6.62 8.02 9.87
N VAL A 45 6.02 9.03 10.50
CA VAL A 45 6.75 10.22 10.92
C VAL A 45 7.59 9.91 12.16
N GLU A 46 7.04 9.08 13.05
CA GLU A 46 7.71 8.76 14.32
C GLU A 46 8.74 7.66 14.21
N SER A 47 8.53 6.70 13.32
CA SER A 47 9.41 5.53 13.17
C SER A 47 9.93 5.45 11.74
N SER A 48 11.20 5.79 11.56
CA SER A 48 11.79 5.91 10.22
C SER A 48 11.86 4.56 9.48
N ASP A 49 11.66 3.45 10.17
CA ASP A 49 11.72 2.12 9.59
C ASP A 49 10.33 1.52 9.34
N ARG A 50 9.26 2.29 9.56
CA ARG A 50 7.90 1.78 9.48
C ARG A 50 7.13 2.44 8.34
N TYR A 51 6.41 1.59 7.59
CA TYR A 51 5.63 2.03 6.44
C TYR A 51 4.25 1.40 6.47
N LEU A 52 3.29 2.11 5.89
CA LEU A 52 1.98 1.53 5.60
C LEU A 52 1.81 1.53 4.09
N LEU A 53 1.53 0.36 3.55
CA LEU A 53 1.16 0.22 2.15
C LEU A 53 -0.32 -0.16 2.12
N LEU A 54 -1.12 0.72 1.55
CA LEU A 54 -2.56 0.54 1.46
C LEU A 54 -2.91 0.25 0.02
N LEU A 55 -3.50 -0.90 -0.23
CA LEU A 55 -3.87 -1.32 -1.58
C LEU A 55 -5.37 -1.55 -1.64
N THR A 56 -6.02 -0.98 -2.64
CA THR A 56 -7.46 -1.16 -2.83
C THR A 56 -7.70 -2.23 -3.88
N TRP A 57 -8.57 -3.17 -3.57
CA TRP A 57 -8.95 -4.29 -4.44
C TRP A 57 -10.45 -4.29 -4.65
N GLU A 58 -10.91 -4.74 -5.81
CA GLU A 58 -12.34 -4.85 -6.07
C GLU A 58 -12.98 -5.86 -5.14
N THR A 59 -12.32 -7.00 -4.92
CA THR A 59 -12.81 -8.03 -4.00
C THR A 59 -11.68 -8.54 -3.13
N LEU A 60 -12.04 -9.15 -2.00
CA LEU A 60 -11.06 -9.79 -1.13
C LEU A 60 -10.30 -10.89 -1.86
N GLU A 61 -11.01 -11.69 -2.66
CA GLU A 61 -10.42 -12.82 -3.36
C GLU A 61 -9.42 -12.38 -4.43
N ASP A 62 -9.59 -11.20 -5.00
CA ASP A 62 -8.61 -10.68 -5.95
C ASP A 62 -7.24 -10.60 -5.31
N HIS A 63 -7.17 -10.28 -4.03
CA HIS A 63 -5.90 -10.24 -3.32
C HIS A 63 -5.52 -11.61 -2.78
N THR A 64 -6.40 -12.23 -1.99
CA THR A 64 -6.02 -13.41 -1.19
C THR A 64 -5.87 -14.67 -2.04
N VAL A 65 -6.56 -14.74 -3.17
CA VAL A 65 -6.49 -15.89 -4.07
C VAL A 65 -5.81 -15.50 -5.38
N GLY A 66 -6.32 -14.48 -6.05
CA GLY A 66 -5.81 -14.10 -7.36
C GLY A 66 -4.37 -13.63 -7.32
N PHE A 67 -4.11 -12.58 -6.56
CA PHE A 67 -2.76 -12.02 -6.52
C PHE A 67 -1.78 -12.98 -5.83
N ARG A 68 -2.14 -13.49 -4.66
CA ARG A 68 -1.24 -14.38 -3.91
C ARG A 68 -0.95 -15.67 -4.65
N GLY A 69 -1.85 -16.12 -5.51
CA GLY A 69 -1.64 -17.32 -6.31
C GLY A 69 -1.00 -17.07 -7.65
N SER A 70 -0.59 -15.83 -7.95
CA SER A 70 -0.09 -15.46 -9.27
C SER A 70 1.42 -15.28 -9.28
N PRO A 71 2.03 -15.31 -10.47
CA PRO A 71 3.47 -14.98 -10.59
C PRO A 71 3.79 -13.56 -10.13
N LEU A 72 2.83 -12.66 -10.16
CA LEU A 72 3.02 -11.28 -9.70
C LEU A 72 3.38 -11.23 -8.22
N PHE A 73 2.79 -12.10 -7.41
CA PHE A 73 3.12 -12.18 -5.98
C PHE A 73 4.57 -12.61 -5.79
N THR A 74 5.02 -13.59 -6.58
CA THR A 74 6.41 -14.03 -6.52
C THR A 74 7.36 -12.89 -6.89
N GLU A 75 7.00 -12.11 -7.92
CA GLU A 75 7.79 -10.93 -8.29
C GLU A 75 7.84 -9.93 -7.15
N TRP A 76 6.70 -9.64 -6.54
CA TRP A 76 6.61 -8.73 -5.42
C TRP A 76 7.50 -9.17 -4.26
N ARG A 77 7.35 -10.45 -3.87
CA ARG A 77 8.16 -11.00 -2.76
C ARG A 77 9.64 -10.98 -3.09
N GLY A 78 10.01 -11.27 -4.33
CA GLY A 78 11.39 -11.22 -4.75
C GLY A 78 11.97 -9.83 -4.70
N LEU A 79 11.15 -8.84 -4.99
CA LEU A 79 11.59 -7.45 -5.03
C LEU A 79 11.75 -6.86 -3.63
N VAL A 80 10.84 -7.15 -2.70
CA VAL A 80 10.82 -6.46 -1.41
C VAL A 80 11.15 -7.35 -0.22
N GLY A 81 11.09 -8.67 -0.36
CA GLY A 81 11.18 -9.57 0.80
C GLY A 81 12.47 -9.43 1.59
N GLY A 82 13.57 -9.12 0.93
CA GLY A 82 14.86 -8.97 1.60
C GLY A 82 14.97 -7.75 2.49
N PHE A 83 14.04 -6.81 2.37
CA PHE A 83 14.06 -5.58 3.16
C PHE A 83 13.30 -5.70 4.48
N PHE A 84 12.47 -6.72 4.64
CA PHE A 84 11.62 -6.82 5.83
C PHE A 84 12.43 -7.17 7.06
N ALA A 85 12.30 -6.37 8.11
CA ALA A 85 12.90 -6.69 9.41
C ALA A 85 12.11 -7.81 10.09
N THR A 86 10.79 -7.82 9.89
CA THR A 86 9.87 -8.85 10.37
C THR A 86 8.84 -9.07 9.27
N PRO A 87 8.13 -10.21 9.27
CA PRO A 87 7.04 -10.39 8.31
C PRO A 87 6.02 -9.25 8.44
N PRO A 88 5.57 -8.68 7.33
CA PRO A 88 4.57 -7.62 7.39
C PRO A 88 3.27 -8.11 8.00
N PHE A 89 2.61 -7.24 8.74
CA PHE A 89 1.28 -7.53 9.26
C PHE A 89 0.27 -7.02 8.25
N VAL A 90 -0.55 -7.91 7.70
CA VAL A 90 -1.52 -7.57 6.66
C VAL A 90 -2.93 -7.80 7.18
N GLU A 91 -3.77 -6.80 6.99
CA GLU A 91 -5.15 -6.85 7.42
C GLU A 91 -6.04 -6.25 6.33
N HIS A 92 -7.28 -6.71 6.25
CA HIS A 92 -8.22 -6.23 5.24
C HIS A 92 -9.39 -5.53 5.90
N PHE A 93 -9.89 -4.50 5.22
CA PHE A 93 -10.99 -3.69 5.73
C PHE A 93 -12.06 -3.52 4.64
N THR A 94 -13.31 -3.63 5.03
CA THR A 94 -14.43 -3.30 4.16
C THR A 94 -14.58 -1.79 4.12
N MET A 95 -14.76 -1.24 2.94
CA MET A 95 -14.96 0.19 2.81
C MET A 95 -16.40 0.55 3.12
N LEU A 96 -16.59 1.39 4.15
CA LEU A 96 -17.90 1.88 4.53
C LEU A 96 -18.23 3.21 3.86
N SER A 97 -17.22 3.85 3.27
CA SER A 97 -17.40 5.06 2.48
C SER A 97 -16.46 4.98 1.28
N PRO A 98 -16.74 5.72 0.21
CA PRO A 98 -15.88 5.66 -0.99
C PRO A 98 -14.49 6.19 -0.68
N PRO A 99 -13.47 5.73 -1.45
CA PRO A 99 -12.13 6.30 -1.32
C PRO A 99 -12.15 7.77 -1.68
N PRO A 100 -11.19 8.55 -1.18
CA PRO A 100 -11.10 9.96 -1.54
C PRO A 100 -10.93 10.15 -3.04
N GLU A 101 -11.52 11.22 -3.55
CA GLU A 101 -11.32 11.60 -4.94
C GLU A 101 -9.91 12.11 -5.13
N VAL A 102 -9.38 11.83 -6.28
CA VAL A 102 -8.03 12.26 -6.54
C VAL A 102 -7.96 13.74 -6.80
N SER A 103 -8.79 14.24 -7.50
CA SER A 103 -8.60 15.54 -7.92
C SER A 103 -9.22 16.54 -7.19
N THR A 104 -9.66 16.85 -7.31
CA THR A 104 -10.35 17.74 -6.83
C THR A 104 -10.11 18.44 -5.90
N CYS A 105 -9.93 18.50 -5.93
CA CYS A 105 -9.86 19.14 -5.31
C CYS A 105 -9.31 19.75 -4.87
N ALA A 106 -9.22 20.00 -5.08
CA ALA A 106 -8.74 20.50 -4.75
C ALA A 106 -8.78 21.10 -4.07
N ASN A 107 -9.01 21.22 -4.04
CA ASN A 107 -9.16 21.79 -3.53
C ASN A 107 -9.19 22.06 -2.61
N HIS A 108 -9.25 22.19 -2.47
CA HIS A 108 -9.40 22.50 -1.69
C HIS A 108 -9.10 22.71 -0.74
N SER A 109 -8.97 22.86 -0.68
CA SER A 109 -8.85 23.20 0.07
C SER A 109 -8.99 23.40 0.93
N GLN A 110 -9.24 23.43 1.19
CA GLN A 110 -9.46 23.62 1.96
C GLN A 110 -9.32 23.33 2.92
N GLY A 111 -9.18 23.25 3.01
CA GLY A 111 -9.03 23.01 3.82
C GLY A 111 -9.09 22.69 4.62
N HIS A 112 -9.22 22.62 4.98
CA HIS A 112 -9.35 22.28 5.83
C HIS A 112 -9.05 21.89 6.70
N PRO A 113 -9.16 22.06 7.03
CA PRO A 113 -8.74 21.76 8.00
C PRO A 113 -8.80 20.70 8.61
N PHE A 114 -8.87 20.41 8.53
CA PHE A 114 -8.88 19.56 9.08
C PHE A 114 -8.37 18.88 9.67
N ALA A 115 -8.20 18.95 9.64
CA ALA A 115 -7.66 18.42 10.09
C ALA A 115 -7.38 17.99 10.94
N VAL A 116 -7.52 18.03 11.30
CA VAL A 116 -7.21 17.72 12.12
C VAL A 116 -7.28 16.77 12.68
N TYR A 117 -7.55 16.44 12.91
CA TYR A 117 -7.64 15.72 13.57
C TYR A 117 -7.14 14.99 13.90
N GLY A 118 -7.01 15.04 13.90
CA GLY A 118 -6.58 14.49 14.50
C GLY A 118 -6.12 13.67 14.52
#